data_e28c83bfdcef6dd4a515bf26917ef729
#
_entry.id   e28c83bfdcef6dd4a515bf26917ef729
#
_cell.length_a   1.000
_cell.length_b   1.000
_cell.length_c   1.000
_cell.angle_alpha   90.00
_cell.angle_beta   90.00
_cell.angle_gamma   90.00
#
_symmetry.space_group_name_H-M   'P 1'
#
loop_
_entity.id
_entity.type
_entity.pdbx_description
1 polymer ?
#
loop_
_entity_poly.entity_id
_entity_poly.type
_entity_poly.pdbx_seq_one_letter_code
_entity_poly.pdbx_strand_id
1 'polypeptide(L)'
;MSKELHDPLMPRGRRVGRKAPSFSALRIATIALVCLMLGGFSWLILAHDPNGGMPRVVATIEKGDPITTGSITPKTAPPSNTITAHQAGDATSPADSGRSVGPGGAARVEQQIASLAAAASGLIKAPLPHLVEESRYGLLPRRSETETPALAYARPLSRDQAQSDAPRVVLIISGLGLNPRMSELAIDQLPPDVTVAVSAESANAQDWIDRARQDGHEVLLQVPMEARDQAANREAARPLLASASPDELTDQLHWQLSRATGYFGIVNQAGNQFTTDIGGMTVLLGELKQRGLAFVEAGTGSSSLGASLAKAAQLDYAKANVVISAGLSPEAVDAALDELVEMAKRDGLAIGTASALPTVLQKIGPWIDELEKEGLILVPASSALTFLDR
;
A
#
# COMPACT_ATOMS: atom_id res chain seq x y z
N MET A 1 94.09 26.88 58.07
CA MET A 1 93.92 26.84 56.58
C MET A 1 93.67 25.40 56.21
N SER A 2 92.41 24.96 56.27
CA SER A 2 92.02 23.57 56.09
C SER A 2 90.90 23.49 55.05
N LYS A 3 91.09 22.76 54.04
CA LYS A 3 90.14 22.46 53.04
C LYS A 3 89.44 21.14 53.45
N GLU A 4 88.21 21.15 53.81
CA GLU A 4 87.40 19.95 53.90
C GLU A 4 86.80 19.59 52.53
N LEU A 5 87.06 18.38 52.20
CA LEU A 5 86.44 17.75 51.00
C LEU A 5 85.10 17.24 51.32
N HIS A 6 84.05 17.72 50.64
CA HIS A 6 82.70 17.15 50.66
C HIS A 6 82.56 16.08 49.65
N ASP A 7 82.24 14.90 50.13
CA ASP A 7 81.86 13.75 49.30
C ASP A 7 80.35 13.74 48.99
N PRO A 8 79.94 13.57 47.73
CA PRO A 8 78.50 13.57 47.47
C PRO A 8 77.87 12.18 47.65
N LEU A 9 76.88 12.11 48.53
CA LEU A 9 76.08 10.93 48.78
C LEU A 9 75.20 10.61 47.56
N MET A 10 75.43 9.46 46.94
CA MET A 10 74.58 8.90 45.91
C MET A 10 73.22 8.47 46.48
N PRO A 11 72.05 8.81 45.83
CA PRO A 11 70.75 8.33 46.30
C PRO A 11 70.55 6.88 45.87
N ARG A 12 70.23 5.98 46.81
CA ARG A 12 69.80 4.60 46.59
C ARG A 12 68.54 4.56 45.76
N GLY A 13 68.61 3.94 44.56
CA GLY A 13 67.49 3.69 43.69
C GLY A 13 66.39 2.85 44.33
N ARG A 14 65.21 3.45 44.47
CA ARG A 14 63.99 2.81 44.95
C ARG A 14 63.46 1.93 43.81
N ARG A 15 63.55 0.60 43.94
CA ARG A 15 62.88 -0.35 43.05
C ARG A 15 61.36 -0.15 43.12
N VAL A 16 60.78 0.44 42.10
CA VAL A 16 59.33 0.48 41.88
C VAL A 16 58.87 -0.90 41.47
N GLY A 17 58.28 -1.65 42.38
CA GLY A 17 57.63 -2.92 42.08
C GLY A 17 56.41 -2.65 41.17
N ARG A 18 56.43 -3.13 39.92
CA ARG A 18 55.27 -3.18 39.05
C ARG A 18 54.25 -4.13 39.71
N LYS A 19 53.20 -3.56 40.31
CA LYS A 19 51.98 -4.33 40.69
C LYS A 19 51.35 -4.80 39.39
N ALA A 20 51.15 -6.12 39.20
CA ALA A 20 50.36 -6.69 38.16
C ALA A 20 48.89 -6.21 38.32
N PRO A 21 48.21 -5.85 37.24
CA PRO A 21 46.82 -5.39 37.33
C PRO A 21 45.95 -6.56 37.85
N SER A 22 45.36 -6.37 39.04
CA SER A 22 44.35 -7.29 39.58
C SER A 22 43.04 -7.05 38.82
N PHE A 23 42.73 -7.90 37.88
CA PHE A 23 41.43 -7.91 37.24
C PHE A 23 40.39 -8.33 38.28
N SER A 24 39.43 -7.45 38.57
CA SER A 24 38.34 -7.81 39.48
C SER A 24 37.52 -8.97 38.86
N ALA A 25 37.12 -9.94 39.70
CA ALA A 25 36.34 -11.09 39.25
C ALA A 25 35.11 -10.69 38.41
N LEU A 26 34.55 -9.51 38.69
CA LEU A 26 33.42 -8.93 37.94
C LEU A 26 33.78 -8.63 36.48
N ARG A 27 35.01 -8.10 36.19
CA ARG A 27 35.45 -7.82 34.81
C ARG A 27 35.71 -9.10 34.02
N ILE A 28 36.19 -10.13 34.67
CA ILE A 28 36.37 -11.44 34.02
C ILE A 28 35.02 -12.06 33.70
N ALA A 29 34.04 -11.97 34.61
CA ALA A 29 32.67 -12.46 34.38
C ALA A 29 31.96 -11.72 33.25
N THR A 30 32.09 -10.38 33.14
CA THR A 30 31.49 -9.60 32.04
C THR A 30 32.14 -9.94 30.69
N ILE A 31 33.46 -10.10 30.62
CA ILE A 31 34.14 -10.50 29.37
C ILE A 31 33.70 -11.90 28.93
N ALA A 32 33.60 -12.84 29.88
CA ALA A 32 33.12 -14.21 29.59
C ALA A 32 31.67 -14.22 29.08
N LEU A 33 30.78 -13.41 29.68
CA LEU A 33 29.40 -13.28 29.22
C LEU A 33 29.29 -12.71 27.80
N VAL A 34 30.08 -11.66 27.48
CA VAL A 34 30.13 -11.05 26.14
C VAL A 34 30.67 -12.04 25.11
N CYS A 35 31.70 -12.81 25.41
CA CYS A 35 32.22 -13.84 24.53
C CYS A 35 31.19 -14.96 24.28
N LEU A 36 30.42 -15.34 25.28
CA LEU A 36 29.38 -16.36 25.18
C LEU A 36 28.21 -15.86 24.31
N MET A 37 27.80 -14.61 24.46
CA MET A 37 26.80 -13.96 23.61
C MET A 37 27.26 -13.84 22.16
N LEU A 38 28.50 -13.41 21.92
CA LEU A 38 29.04 -13.29 20.57
C LEU A 38 29.23 -14.66 19.91
N GLY A 39 29.66 -15.69 20.66
CA GLY A 39 29.75 -17.05 20.18
C GLY A 39 28.41 -17.65 19.81
N GLY A 40 27.38 -17.44 20.66
CA GLY A 40 26.01 -17.86 20.40
C GLY A 40 25.40 -17.18 19.19
N PHE A 41 25.62 -15.88 19.02
CA PHE A 41 25.15 -15.11 17.86
C PHE A 41 25.85 -15.55 16.56
N SER A 42 27.15 -15.81 16.63
CA SER A 42 27.94 -16.32 15.49
C SER A 42 27.48 -17.73 15.08
N TRP A 43 27.18 -18.60 16.06
CA TRP A 43 26.64 -19.93 15.79
C TRP A 43 25.26 -19.86 15.14
N LEU A 44 24.39 -18.95 15.59
CA LEU A 44 23.05 -18.74 15.02
C LEU A 44 23.10 -18.31 13.55
N ILE A 45 24.08 -17.45 13.18
CA ILE A 45 24.28 -17.00 11.80
C ILE A 45 24.82 -18.16 10.93
N LEU A 46 25.78 -18.94 11.43
CA LEU A 46 26.35 -20.06 10.67
C LEU A 46 25.43 -21.27 10.56
N ALA A 47 24.56 -21.50 11.57
CA ALA A 47 23.59 -22.59 11.59
C ALA A 47 22.25 -22.22 10.91
N HIS A 48 22.13 -21.01 10.37
CA HIS A 48 20.91 -20.57 9.68
C HIS A 48 20.73 -21.37 8.40
N ASP A 49 19.80 -22.33 8.41
CA ASP A 49 19.31 -23.00 7.20
C ASP A 49 18.29 -22.08 6.51
N PRO A 50 18.58 -21.52 5.32
CA PRO A 50 17.67 -20.62 4.62
C PRO A 50 16.33 -21.29 4.22
N ASN A 51 16.25 -22.63 4.31
CA ASN A 51 15.03 -23.41 4.02
C ASN A 51 14.43 -24.08 5.27
N GLY A 52 14.93 -23.77 6.46
CA GLY A 52 14.41 -24.28 7.73
C GLY A 52 13.02 -23.71 8.02
N GLY A 53 12.01 -24.59 7.96
CA GLY A 53 10.62 -24.23 8.25
C GLY A 53 9.65 -24.32 7.07
N MET A 54 10.11 -24.61 5.86
CA MET A 54 9.21 -24.90 4.75
C MET A 54 8.68 -26.36 4.85
N PRO A 55 7.35 -26.59 4.71
CA PRO A 55 6.80 -27.95 4.68
C PRO A 55 7.33 -28.66 3.42
N ARG A 56 8.12 -29.70 3.60
CA ARG A 56 8.58 -30.57 2.50
C ARG A 56 7.51 -31.63 2.25
N VAL A 57 6.82 -31.53 1.13
CA VAL A 57 6.04 -32.64 0.57
C VAL A 57 7.00 -33.52 -0.22
N VAL A 58 7.35 -34.67 0.31
CA VAL A 58 8.11 -35.69 -0.43
C VAL A 58 7.12 -36.49 -1.25
N ALA A 59 6.99 -36.19 -2.53
CA ALA A 59 6.32 -37.05 -3.48
C ALA A 59 7.32 -38.13 -3.93
N THR A 60 7.08 -39.39 -3.58
CA THR A 60 7.79 -40.55 -4.14
C THR A 60 7.35 -40.70 -5.61
N ILE A 61 8.24 -40.39 -6.53
CA ILE A 61 8.04 -40.70 -7.93
C ILE A 61 8.41 -42.18 -8.13
N GLU A 62 7.39 -43.03 -8.24
CA GLU A 62 7.61 -44.36 -8.78
C GLU A 62 8.06 -44.23 -10.23
N LYS A 63 9.15 -44.93 -10.56
CA LYS A 63 9.76 -44.97 -11.88
C LYS A 63 8.85 -45.78 -12.79
N GLY A 64 7.85 -45.13 -13.38
CA GLY A 64 6.99 -45.68 -14.40
C GLY A 64 7.58 -45.45 -15.79
N ASP A 65 7.27 -46.36 -16.68
CA ASP A 65 7.79 -46.56 -18.05
C ASP A 65 7.84 -45.32 -18.95
N PRO A 66 8.64 -45.34 -20.02
CA PRO A 66 8.85 -44.16 -20.88
C PRO A 66 7.58 -43.74 -21.60
N ILE A 67 7.22 -42.49 -21.47
CA ILE A 67 6.08 -41.86 -22.13
C ILE A 67 6.37 -41.79 -23.62
N THR A 68 5.67 -42.61 -24.38
CA THR A 68 5.61 -42.53 -25.84
C THR A 68 4.75 -41.31 -26.20
N THR A 69 5.35 -40.34 -26.89
CA THR A 69 4.66 -39.20 -27.48
C THR A 69 3.69 -39.68 -28.57
N GLY A 70 2.43 -39.84 -28.20
CA GLY A 70 1.33 -40.13 -29.15
C GLY A 70 0.80 -38.84 -29.76
N SER A 71 0.91 -38.78 -31.09
CA SER A 71 0.30 -37.74 -31.93
C SER A 71 -1.22 -37.78 -31.78
N ILE A 72 -1.85 -36.64 -31.42
CA ILE A 72 -3.31 -36.54 -31.34
C ILE A 72 -3.87 -36.31 -32.75
N THR A 73 -4.45 -37.35 -33.34
CA THR A 73 -5.32 -37.24 -34.51
C THR A 73 -6.75 -36.93 -34.04
N PRO A 74 -7.48 -36.00 -34.65
CA PRO A 74 -8.86 -35.73 -34.27
C PRO A 74 -9.80 -36.87 -34.70
N LYS A 75 -10.51 -37.42 -33.72
CA LYS A 75 -11.49 -38.48 -33.91
C LYS A 75 -12.80 -37.90 -34.43
N THR A 76 -13.21 -38.43 -35.58
CA THR A 76 -14.45 -38.24 -36.33
C THR A 76 -15.71 -38.34 -35.44
N ALA A 77 -16.71 -37.52 -35.74
CA ALA A 77 -18.03 -37.49 -35.13
C ALA A 77 -18.84 -38.79 -35.34
N PRO A 78 -19.74 -39.15 -34.41
CA PRO A 78 -20.68 -40.26 -34.60
C PRO A 78 -21.88 -39.84 -35.44
N PRO A 79 -22.61 -40.82 -36.05
CA PRO A 79 -23.58 -40.57 -37.09
C PRO A 79 -24.94 -40.07 -36.61
N SER A 80 -25.56 -39.25 -37.47
CA SER A 80 -26.90 -38.71 -37.34
C SER A 80 -27.98 -39.82 -37.30
N ASN A 81 -28.86 -39.77 -36.31
CA ASN A 81 -30.12 -40.48 -36.32
C ASN A 81 -31.19 -39.63 -37.02
N THR A 82 -31.60 -40.12 -38.20
CA THR A 82 -32.74 -39.64 -38.96
C THR A 82 -34.04 -40.07 -38.29
N ILE A 83 -34.87 -39.12 -37.90
CA ILE A 83 -36.28 -39.38 -37.58
C ILE A 83 -37.15 -38.63 -38.59
N THR A 84 -37.99 -39.44 -39.27
CA THR A 84 -38.87 -39.15 -40.38
C THR A 84 -40.00 -38.17 -39.99
N ALA A 85 -40.31 -37.27 -40.92
CA ALA A 85 -41.38 -36.28 -40.81
C ALA A 85 -42.77 -36.92 -40.79
N HIS A 86 -43.69 -36.35 -40.05
CA HIS A 86 -45.12 -36.35 -40.30
C HIS A 86 -45.64 -34.91 -40.40
N GLN A 87 -46.25 -34.63 -41.54
CA GLN A 87 -46.92 -33.37 -41.84
C GLN A 87 -48.19 -33.21 -41.01
N ALA A 88 -48.48 -32.01 -40.55
CA ALA A 88 -49.70 -31.26 -40.78
C ALA A 88 -49.81 -29.99 -40.03
N GLY A 89 -50.21 -28.90 -40.66
CA GLY A 89 -51.03 -27.84 -40.06
C GLY A 89 -50.36 -26.45 -40.01
N ASP A 90 -50.78 -25.59 -40.94
CA ASP A 90 -50.62 -24.14 -40.99
C ASP A 90 -50.85 -23.44 -39.67
N ALA A 91 -49.91 -22.51 -39.31
CA ALA A 91 -50.22 -21.24 -38.68
C ALA A 91 -49.00 -20.30 -38.77
N THR A 92 -49.24 -19.18 -39.36
CA THR A 92 -48.36 -18.02 -39.49
C THR A 92 -47.83 -17.52 -38.18
N SER A 93 -46.51 -17.34 -38.07
CA SER A 93 -45.86 -16.55 -37.03
C SER A 93 -44.52 -15.97 -37.50
N PRO A 94 -44.17 -14.74 -37.08
CA PRO A 94 -43.12 -13.98 -37.72
C PRO A 94 -41.71 -14.41 -37.28
N ALA A 95 -40.80 -14.24 -38.21
CA ALA A 95 -39.38 -14.59 -38.15
C ALA A 95 -38.68 -14.10 -36.86
N ASP A 96 -38.22 -15.07 -36.06
CA ASP A 96 -37.17 -14.88 -35.05
C ASP A 96 -35.83 -15.07 -35.75
N SER A 97 -35.15 -13.97 -36.02
CA SER A 97 -33.79 -13.93 -36.55
C SER A 97 -32.82 -14.34 -35.45
N GLY A 98 -32.56 -15.63 -35.33
CA GLY A 98 -31.45 -16.16 -34.54
C GLY A 98 -30.11 -15.58 -35.01
N ARG A 99 -29.69 -14.48 -34.41
CA ARG A 99 -28.36 -13.90 -34.58
C ARG A 99 -27.34 -14.77 -33.84
N SER A 100 -26.58 -15.57 -34.59
CA SER A 100 -25.39 -16.20 -34.04
C SER A 100 -24.43 -15.08 -33.60
N VAL A 101 -24.16 -15.01 -32.29
CA VAL A 101 -23.18 -14.08 -31.70
C VAL A 101 -21.79 -14.60 -32.08
N GLY A 102 -21.16 -14.01 -33.09
CA GLY A 102 -19.76 -14.29 -33.44
C GLY A 102 -18.78 -13.88 -32.30
N PRO A 103 -17.51 -14.30 -32.37
CA PRO A 103 -16.52 -14.04 -31.30
C PRO A 103 -16.37 -12.55 -30.85
N GLY A 104 -16.79 -11.60 -31.70
CA GLY A 104 -16.86 -10.18 -31.35
C GLY A 104 -18.09 -9.79 -30.52
N GLY A 105 -19.09 -10.67 -30.41
CA GLY A 105 -20.29 -10.42 -29.64
C GLY A 105 -20.10 -10.68 -28.13
N ALA A 106 -19.35 -11.72 -27.79
CA ALA A 106 -19.02 -12.04 -26.41
C ALA A 106 -18.19 -10.91 -25.75
N ALA A 107 -17.15 -10.44 -26.43
CA ALA A 107 -16.33 -9.33 -25.96
C ALA A 107 -17.14 -8.02 -25.78
N ARG A 108 -18.13 -7.77 -26.67
CA ARG A 108 -19.03 -6.61 -26.50
C ARG A 108 -19.98 -6.78 -25.33
N VAL A 109 -20.49 -7.97 -25.09
CA VAL A 109 -21.38 -8.26 -23.95
C VAL A 109 -20.59 -8.16 -22.63
N GLU A 110 -19.37 -8.71 -22.57
CA GLU A 110 -18.49 -8.55 -21.41
C GLU A 110 -18.14 -7.08 -21.15
N GLN A 111 -17.83 -6.32 -22.20
CA GLN A 111 -17.55 -4.89 -22.08
C GLN A 111 -18.80 -4.09 -21.64
N GLN A 112 -19.98 -4.51 -22.07
CA GLN A 112 -21.25 -3.89 -21.66
C GLN A 112 -21.65 -4.29 -20.24
N ILE A 113 -21.39 -5.52 -19.83
CA ILE A 113 -21.58 -5.96 -18.43
C ILE A 113 -20.61 -5.23 -17.51
N ALA A 114 -19.32 -5.11 -17.91
CA ALA A 114 -18.33 -4.34 -17.15
C ALA A 114 -18.70 -2.84 -17.05
N SER A 115 -19.25 -2.25 -18.12
CA SER A 115 -19.71 -0.85 -18.08
C SER A 115 -20.96 -0.65 -17.23
N LEU A 116 -21.87 -1.64 -17.19
CA LEU A 116 -23.05 -1.61 -16.32
C LEU A 116 -22.66 -1.86 -14.86
N ALA A 117 -21.69 -2.73 -14.59
CA ALA A 117 -21.15 -2.93 -13.24
C ALA A 117 -20.42 -1.68 -12.74
N ALA A 118 -19.61 -1.03 -13.59
CA ALA A 118 -18.98 0.25 -13.28
C ALA A 118 -20.02 1.37 -13.05
N ALA A 119 -21.10 1.40 -13.82
CA ALA A 119 -22.21 2.32 -13.59
C ALA A 119 -22.98 2.01 -12.29
N ALA A 120 -23.10 0.73 -11.91
CA ALA A 120 -23.69 0.33 -10.64
C ALA A 120 -22.79 0.65 -9.44
N SER A 121 -21.45 0.63 -9.59
CA SER A 121 -20.51 1.05 -8.55
C SER A 121 -20.38 2.57 -8.41
N GLY A 122 -20.92 3.34 -9.36
CA GLY A 122 -20.81 4.80 -9.37
C GLY A 122 -19.42 5.32 -9.75
N LEU A 123 -18.47 4.46 -10.15
CA LEU A 123 -17.13 4.84 -10.54
C LEU A 123 -16.98 4.97 -12.06
N ILE A 124 -16.35 6.06 -12.50
CA ILE A 124 -16.04 6.32 -13.91
C ILE A 124 -14.85 5.47 -14.32
N LYS A 125 -14.91 4.87 -15.52
CA LYS A 125 -13.78 4.11 -16.08
C LYS A 125 -12.56 5.02 -16.29
N ALA A 126 -11.42 4.63 -15.75
CA ALA A 126 -10.14 5.31 -15.94
C ALA A 126 -9.29 4.62 -17.04
N PRO A 127 -8.32 5.36 -17.67
CA PRO A 127 -8.16 6.80 -17.56
C PRO A 127 -9.16 7.58 -18.44
N LEU A 128 -9.55 8.76 -18.00
CA LEU A 128 -10.24 9.72 -18.86
C LEU A 128 -9.19 10.46 -19.72
N PRO A 129 -9.34 10.50 -21.05
CA PRO A 129 -8.30 11.05 -21.94
C PRO A 129 -7.92 12.50 -21.67
N HIS A 130 -8.87 13.33 -21.20
CA HIS A 130 -8.63 14.72 -20.88
C HIS A 130 -7.97 14.95 -19.51
N LEU A 131 -7.86 13.90 -18.67
CA LEU A 131 -7.22 13.93 -17.35
C LEU A 131 -5.83 13.26 -17.34
N VAL A 132 -5.27 12.97 -18.50
CA VAL A 132 -3.91 12.44 -18.65
C VAL A 132 -3.14 13.18 -19.72
N GLU A 133 -1.83 13.19 -19.60
CA GLU A 133 -0.87 13.72 -20.58
C GLU A 133 0.30 12.75 -20.76
N GLU A 134 0.90 12.76 -21.94
CA GLU A 134 2.11 11.99 -22.24
C GLU A 134 3.34 12.57 -21.54
N SER A 135 4.15 11.71 -20.95
CA SER A 135 5.45 12.07 -20.39
C SER A 135 6.53 11.08 -20.81
N ARG A 136 7.79 11.36 -20.48
CA ARG A 136 8.91 10.41 -20.70
C ARG A 136 8.80 9.10 -19.92
N TYR A 137 7.93 9.06 -18.90
CA TYR A 137 7.71 7.90 -18.04
C TYR A 137 6.41 7.15 -18.33
N GLY A 138 5.56 7.70 -19.20
CA GLY A 138 4.22 7.24 -19.49
C GLY A 138 3.16 8.30 -19.22
N LEU A 139 1.92 7.88 -19.05
CA LEU A 139 0.80 8.79 -18.79
C LEU A 139 0.91 9.40 -17.39
N LEU A 140 0.83 10.73 -17.33
CA LEU A 140 0.74 11.47 -16.07
C LEU A 140 -0.67 12.02 -15.88
N PRO A 141 -1.20 12.02 -14.64
CA PRO A 141 -2.43 12.75 -14.35
C PRO A 141 -2.27 14.24 -14.62
N ARG A 142 -3.31 14.85 -15.15
CA ARG A 142 -3.41 16.30 -15.31
C ARG A 142 -4.83 16.77 -15.00
N ARG A 143 -4.96 18.00 -14.55
CA ARG A 143 -6.26 18.67 -14.49
C ARG A 143 -6.69 19.15 -15.87
N SER A 144 -7.97 19.15 -16.15
CA SER A 144 -8.57 19.87 -17.27
C SER A 144 -9.12 21.24 -16.80
N GLU A 145 -9.71 22.00 -17.72
CA GLU A 145 -10.37 23.26 -17.39
C GLU A 145 -11.62 23.08 -16.53
N THR A 146 -12.29 21.92 -16.67
CA THR A 146 -13.60 21.64 -16.05
C THR A 146 -13.56 20.57 -14.98
N GLU A 147 -12.51 19.76 -14.91
CA GLU A 147 -12.46 18.58 -14.06
C GLU A 147 -11.04 18.26 -13.57
N THR A 148 -10.93 17.65 -12.41
CA THR A 148 -9.67 17.19 -11.84
C THR A 148 -9.71 15.68 -11.59
N PRO A 149 -8.56 14.95 -11.59
CA PRO A 149 -8.52 13.56 -11.18
C PRO A 149 -9.09 13.35 -9.77
N ALA A 150 -8.89 14.31 -8.85
CA ALA A 150 -9.42 14.25 -7.50
C ALA A 150 -10.95 14.18 -7.47
N LEU A 151 -11.63 14.91 -8.36
CA LEU A 151 -13.09 14.85 -8.50
C LEU A 151 -13.56 13.63 -9.29
N ALA A 152 -12.95 13.41 -10.46
CA ALA A 152 -13.40 12.39 -11.41
C ALA A 152 -13.26 10.97 -10.88
N TYR A 153 -12.19 10.69 -10.11
CA TYR A 153 -11.89 9.34 -9.63
C TYR A 153 -12.30 9.10 -8.17
N ALA A 154 -12.81 10.10 -7.49
CA ALA A 154 -13.45 9.97 -6.18
C ALA A 154 -14.70 9.09 -6.24
N ARG A 155 -14.95 8.32 -5.19
CA ARG A 155 -16.21 7.61 -5.02
C ARG A 155 -17.27 8.57 -4.47
N PRO A 156 -18.42 8.74 -5.14
CA PRO A 156 -19.50 9.55 -4.60
C PRO A 156 -20.10 8.89 -3.35
N LEU A 157 -20.50 9.71 -2.39
CA LEU A 157 -21.29 9.23 -1.25
C LEU A 157 -22.65 8.68 -1.75
N SER A 158 -23.08 7.59 -1.14
CA SER A 158 -24.46 7.14 -1.32
C SER A 158 -25.45 8.19 -0.80
N ARG A 159 -26.73 8.09 -1.20
CA ARG A 159 -27.75 9.02 -0.70
C ARG A 159 -27.85 8.97 0.83
N ASP A 160 -27.79 7.77 1.41
CA ASP A 160 -27.91 7.56 2.85
C ASP A 160 -26.69 8.14 3.59
N GLN A 161 -25.47 7.92 3.07
CA GLN A 161 -24.26 8.53 3.63
C GLN A 161 -24.27 10.06 3.54
N ALA A 162 -24.77 10.62 2.42
CA ALA A 162 -24.82 12.07 2.22
C ALA A 162 -25.85 12.77 3.13
N GLN A 163 -26.93 12.06 3.51
CA GLN A 163 -28.01 12.57 4.36
C GLN A 163 -27.83 12.24 5.85
N SER A 164 -26.84 11.42 6.20
CA SER A 164 -26.60 10.98 7.57
C SER A 164 -25.84 12.04 8.36
N ASP A 165 -26.32 12.31 9.56
CA ASP A 165 -25.63 13.11 10.60
C ASP A 165 -24.74 12.25 11.50
N ALA A 166 -24.66 10.94 11.24
CA ALA A 166 -23.83 10.02 12.02
C ALA A 166 -22.33 10.36 11.91
N PRO A 167 -21.56 10.13 12.97
CA PRO A 167 -20.10 10.27 12.90
C PRO A 167 -19.52 9.38 11.80
N ARG A 168 -18.55 9.92 11.08
CA ARG A 168 -17.96 9.31 9.88
C ARG A 168 -16.61 8.67 10.18
N VAL A 169 -16.43 7.49 9.67
CA VAL A 169 -15.12 6.80 9.68
C VAL A 169 -14.62 6.63 8.26
N VAL A 170 -13.38 6.97 8.04
CA VAL A 170 -12.63 6.69 6.81
C VAL A 170 -11.59 5.63 7.12
N LEU A 171 -11.53 4.59 6.31
CA LEU A 171 -10.48 3.58 6.38
C LEU A 171 -9.75 3.45 5.05
N ILE A 172 -8.41 3.54 5.08
CA ILE A 172 -7.54 3.41 3.91
C ILE A 172 -6.65 2.19 4.09
N ILE A 173 -6.73 1.24 3.18
CA ILE A 173 -5.86 0.06 3.18
C ILE A 173 -4.71 0.27 2.20
N SER A 174 -3.50 0.30 2.72
CA SER A 174 -2.28 0.61 1.97
C SER A 174 -1.42 -0.64 1.69
N GLY A 175 -0.51 -0.52 0.72
CA GLY A 175 0.43 -1.58 0.35
C GLY A 175 -0.11 -2.56 -0.68
N LEU A 176 -1.23 -2.24 -1.35
CA LEU A 176 -1.72 -3.08 -2.43
C LEU A 176 -0.70 -3.11 -3.58
N GLY A 177 -0.61 -4.26 -4.23
CA GLY A 177 0.35 -4.50 -5.30
C GLY A 177 1.73 -4.99 -4.83
N LEU A 178 2.05 -4.93 -3.52
CA LEU A 178 3.29 -5.48 -2.97
C LEU A 178 3.17 -6.99 -2.67
N ASN A 179 2.00 -7.43 -2.24
CA ASN A 179 1.68 -8.85 -2.06
C ASN A 179 0.37 -9.16 -2.79
N PRO A 180 0.41 -9.95 -3.89
CA PRO A 180 -0.79 -10.23 -4.69
C PRO A 180 -1.94 -10.82 -3.89
N ARG A 181 -1.67 -11.81 -3.04
CA ARG A 181 -2.72 -12.46 -2.23
C ARG A 181 -3.37 -11.50 -1.24
N MET A 182 -2.60 -10.63 -0.60
CA MET A 182 -3.17 -9.65 0.34
C MET A 182 -3.94 -8.57 -0.39
N SER A 183 -3.48 -8.19 -1.58
CA SER A 183 -4.19 -7.24 -2.44
C SER A 183 -5.54 -7.79 -2.91
N GLU A 184 -5.59 -9.05 -3.33
CA GLU A 184 -6.84 -9.75 -3.68
C GLU A 184 -7.79 -9.79 -2.49
N LEU A 185 -7.31 -10.25 -1.33
CA LEU A 185 -8.15 -10.31 -0.13
C LEU A 185 -8.69 -8.95 0.29
N ALA A 186 -7.88 -7.89 0.20
CA ALA A 186 -8.33 -6.54 0.54
C ALA A 186 -9.42 -6.05 -0.41
N ILE A 187 -9.28 -6.28 -1.72
CA ILE A 187 -10.26 -5.87 -2.73
C ILE A 187 -11.55 -6.71 -2.61
N ASP A 188 -11.43 -8.04 -2.53
CA ASP A 188 -12.57 -8.94 -2.62
C ASP A 188 -13.41 -9.01 -1.32
N GLN A 189 -12.83 -8.71 -0.16
CA GLN A 189 -13.50 -8.90 1.15
C GLN A 189 -13.94 -7.61 1.82
N LEU A 190 -13.40 -6.45 1.43
CA LEU A 190 -13.76 -5.20 2.05
C LEU A 190 -14.87 -4.50 1.27
N PRO A 191 -15.77 -3.77 1.95
CA PRO A 191 -16.81 -3.03 1.25
C PRO A 191 -16.22 -1.89 0.41
N PRO A 192 -16.88 -1.50 -0.70
CA PRO A 192 -16.37 -0.47 -1.62
C PRO A 192 -16.12 0.90 -0.99
N ASP A 193 -16.68 1.17 0.19
CA ASP A 193 -16.46 2.42 0.94
C ASP A 193 -15.09 2.48 1.62
N VAL A 194 -14.37 1.35 1.71
CA VAL A 194 -12.96 1.33 2.10
C VAL A 194 -12.12 1.82 0.92
N THR A 195 -11.36 2.88 1.15
CA THR A 195 -10.39 3.38 0.16
C THR A 195 -9.15 2.48 0.14
N VAL A 196 -8.63 2.16 -1.03
CA VAL A 196 -7.40 1.37 -1.14
C VAL A 196 -6.26 2.20 -1.71
N ALA A 197 -5.03 1.89 -1.29
CA ALA A 197 -3.84 2.57 -1.77
C ALA A 197 -2.87 1.57 -2.41
N VAL A 198 -2.66 1.73 -3.71
CA VAL A 198 -1.77 0.89 -4.51
C VAL A 198 -0.37 1.49 -4.52
N SER A 199 0.63 0.67 -4.24
CA SER A 199 2.03 1.11 -4.21
C SER A 199 2.51 1.52 -5.60
N ALA A 200 3.12 2.69 -5.72
CA ALA A 200 3.82 3.13 -6.94
C ALA A 200 5.00 2.21 -7.31
N GLU A 201 5.51 1.42 -6.36
CA GLU A 201 6.58 0.46 -6.56
C GLU A 201 6.09 -0.90 -7.08
N SER A 202 4.76 -1.12 -7.12
CA SER A 202 4.20 -2.34 -7.70
C SER A 202 4.52 -2.45 -9.18
N ALA A 203 4.99 -3.62 -9.61
CA ALA A 203 5.24 -3.88 -11.03
C ALA A 203 3.96 -3.78 -11.87
N ASN A 204 2.80 -4.13 -11.29
CA ASN A 204 1.48 -4.19 -11.91
C ASN A 204 0.51 -3.20 -11.28
N ALA A 205 0.98 -1.98 -10.96
CA ALA A 205 0.16 -0.97 -10.26
C ALA A 205 -1.15 -0.66 -11.01
N GLN A 206 -1.12 -0.57 -12.34
CA GLN A 206 -2.31 -0.31 -13.15
C GLN A 206 -3.35 -1.42 -13.02
N ASP A 207 -2.94 -2.69 -13.10
CA ASP A 207 -3.86 -3.84 -13.01
C ASP A 207 -4.58 -3.86 -11.64
N TRP A 208 -3.87 -3.52 -10.58
CA TRP A 208 -4.44 -3.43 -9.23
C TRP A 208 -5.42 -2.27 -9.08
N ILE A 209 -5.12 -1.12 -9.67
CA ILE A 209 -6.03 0.03 -9.68
C ILE A 209 -7.28 -0.30 -10.46
N ASP A 210 -7.15 -0.90 -11.65
CA ASP A 210 -8.28 -1.26 -12.48
C ASP A 210 -9.20 -2.26 -11.78
N ARG A 211 -8.64 -3.29 -11.14
CA ARG A 211 -9.39 -4.27 -10.36
C ARG A 211 -10.11 -3.63 -9.17
N ALA A 212 -9.42 -2.85 -8.36
CA ALA A 212 -10.02 -2.18 -7.21
C ALA A 212 -11.18 -1.26 -7.63
N ARG A 213 -11.02 -0.53 -8.73
CA ARG A 213 -12.09 0.33 -9.26
C ARG A 213 -13.26 -0.45 -9.84
N GLN A 214 -13.03 -1.62 -10.45
CA GLN A 214 -14.09 -2.52 -10.89
C GLN A 214 -14.94 -3.01 -9.72
N ASP A 215 -14.32 -3.29 -8.56
CA ASP A 215 -15.01 -3.70 -7.34
C ASP A 215 -15.58 -2.51 -6.56
N GLY A 216 -15.42 -1.29 -7.07
CA GLY A 216 -16.06 -0.08 -6.56
C GLY A 216 -15.21 0.73 -5.59
N HIS A 217 -14.00 0.32 -5.26
CA HIS A 217 -13.11 1.08 -4.38
C HIS A 217 -12.54 2.33 -5.08
N GLU A 218 -12.57 3.46 -4.42
CA GLU A 218 -11.72 4.57 -4.83
C GLU A 218 -10.26 4.28 -4.47
N VAL A 219 -9.34 4.85 -5.26
CA VAL A 219 -7.93 4.48 -5.18
C VAL A 219 -7.03 5.69 -4.97
N LEU A 220 -6.08 5.55 -4.05
CA LEU A 220 -4.90 6.40 -3.89
C LEU A 220 -3.66 5.71 -4.46
N LEU A 221 -2.72 6.48 -4.98
CA LEU A 221 -1.38 5.98 -5.26
C LEU A 221 -0.52 6.15 -4.01
N GLN A 222 0.07 5.07 -3.51
CA GLN A 222 0.97 5.12 -2.36
C GLN A 222 2.39 5.46 -2.83
N VAL A 223 2.91 6.59 -2.34
CA VAL A 223 4.19 7.18 -2.75
C VAL A 223 5.18 7.10 -1.59
N PRO A 224 6.32 6.40 -1.75
CA PRO A 224 7.34 6.34 -0.73
C PRO A 224 8.04 7.69 -0.57
N MET A 225 8.21 8.11 0.70
CA MET A 225 8.85 9.36 1.08
C MET A 225 9.88 9.11 2.18
N GLU A 226 10.91 9.95 2.26
CA GLU A 226 12.01 9.80 3.18
C GLU A 226 11.55 9.73 4.64
N ALA A 227 11.94 8.65 5.31
CA ALA A 227 11.76 8.44 6.72
C ALA A 227 13.01 8.85 7.51
N ARG A 228 12.85 9.18 8.79
CA ARG A 228 13.98 9.33 9.73
C ARG A 228 14.69 8.01 9.99
N ASP A 229 13.95 6.91 9.92
CA ASP A 229 14.51 5.57 10.04
C ASP A 229 15.17 5.14 8.73
N GLN A 230 16.47 4.87 8.80
CA GLN A 230 17.28 4.39 7.69
C GLN A 230 16.83 3.01 7.15
N ALA A 231 16.22 2.16 8.00
CA ALA A 231 15.70 0.87 7.56
C ALA A 231 14.50 1.07 6.63
N ALA A 232 13.54 1.92 6.99
CA ALA A 232 12.39 2.25 6.16
C ALA A 232 12.80 2.84 4.79
N ASN A 233 13.86 3.66 4.75
CA ASN A 233 14.37 4.23 3.49
C ASN A 233 15.00 3.16 2.57
N ARG A 234 15.51 2.05 3.12
CA ARG A 234 16.08 0.97 2.31
C ARG A 234 15.04 0.01 1.75
N GLU A 235 13.85 -0.01 2.33
CA GLU A 235 12.74 -0.82 1.83
C GLU A 235 12.11 -0.23 0.58
N ALA A 236 12.19 1.09 0.41
CA ALA A 236 11.67 1.80 -0.76
C ALA A 236 12.74 1.92 -1.86
N ALA A 237 12.39 1.57 -3.10
CA ALA A 237 13.34 1.61 -4.22
C ALA A 237 13.68 3.05 -4.63
N ARG A 238 12.72 3.98 -4.57
CA ARG A 238 12.88 5.39 -4.97
C ARG A 238 12.05 6.33 -4.10
N PRO A 239 12.37 6.51 -2.80
CA PRO A 239 11.64 7.44 -1.96
C PRO A 239 11.89 8.89 -2.39
N LEU A 240 10.90 9.75 -2.24
CA LEU A 240 11.10 11.20 -2.38
C LEU A 240 12.00 11.68 -1.23
N LEU A 241 13.14 12.29 -1.56
CA LEU A 241 14.14 12.72 -0.59
C LEU A 241 14.05 14.22 -0.33
N ALA A 242 14.11 14.64 0.94
CA ALA A 242 14.13 16.03 1.34
C ALA A 242 15.41 16.77 0.85
N SER A 243 16.51 16.02 0.66
CA SER A 243 17.76 16.57 0.14
C SER A 243 17.83 16.73 -1.38
N ALA A 244 16.83 16.25 -2.13
CA ALA A 244 16.79 16.37 -3.58
C ALA A 244 16.54 17.84 -3.99
N SER A 245 17.15 18.24 -5.11
CA SER A 245 16.82 19.53 -5.72
C SER A 245 15.36 19.55 -6.23
N PRO A 246 14.73 20.72 -6.40
CA PRO A 246 13.37 20.81 -6.91
C PRO A 246 13.15 20.06 -8.23
N ASP A 247 14.10 20.13 -9.16
CA ASP A 247 14.02 19.46 -10.46
C ASP A 247 14.12 17.93 -10.31
N GLU A 248 15.04 17.44 -9.48
CA GLU A 248 15.18 16.01 -9.16
C GLU A 248 13.93 15.47 -8.46
N LEU A 249 13.38 16.23 -7.52
CA LEU A 249 12.18 15.84 -6.80
C LEU A 249 10.97 15.78 -7.72
N THR A 250 10.78 16.78 -8.59
CA THR A 250 9.73 16.81 -9.61
C THR A 250 9.87 15.61 -10.54
N ASP A 251 11.09 15.29 -10.97
CA ASP A 251 11.37 14.16 -11.84
C ASP A 251 11.05 12.81 -11.18
N GLN A 252 11.48 12.62 -9.93
CA GLN A 252 11.14 11.43 -9.14
C GLN A 252 9.63 11.29 -8.94
N LEU A 253 8.94 12.40 -8.64
CA LEU A 253 7.49 12.41 -8.47
C LEU A 253 6.77 12.06 -9.78
N HIS A 254 7.18 12.61 -10.91
CA HIS A 254 6.62 12.26 -12.22
C HIS A 254 6.79 10.76 -12.54
N TRP A 255 7.95 10.20 -12.25
CA TRP A 255 8.16 8.76 -12.40
C TRP A 255 7.17 7.95 -11.56
N GLN A 256 6.94 8.35 -10.31
CA GLN A 256 5.99 7.65 -9.44
C GLN A 256 4.54 7.81 -9.91
N LEU A 257 4.13 9.04 -10.23
CA LEU A 257 2.78 9.34 -10.70
C LEU A 257 2.43 8.64 -12.02
N SER A 258 3.43 8.38 -12.87
CA SER A 258 3.24 7.70 -14.15
C SER A 258 3.11 6.16 -14.06
N ARG A 259 3.25 5.59 -12.83
CA ARG A 259 3.16 4.14 -12.65
C ARG A 259 1.77 3.57 -12.92
N ALA A 260 0.76 4.41 -12.80
CA ALA A 260 -0.63 4.06 -13.10
C ALA A 260 -1.48 5.33 -13.33
N THR A 261 -2.76 5.12 -13.65
CA THR A 261 -3.79 6.15 -13.79
C THR A 261 -5.07 5.71 -13.08
N GLY A 262 -6.01 6.62 -12.85
CA GLY A 262 -7.30 6.26 -12.25
C GLY A 262 -7.35 6.39 -10.73
N TYR A 263 -6.37 7.01 -10.11
CA TYR A 263 -6.36 7.36 -8.69
C TYR A 263 -6.75 8.84 -8.50
N PHE A 264 -7.41 9.15 -7.38
CA PHE A 264 -7.88 10.51 -7.09
C PHE A 264 -6.82 11.39 -6.39
N GLY A 265 -5.80 10.77 -5.82
CA GLY A 265 -4.75 11.45 -5.07
C GLY A 265 -3.64 10.49 -4.69
N ILE A 266 -2.74 10.97 -3.85
CA ILE A 266 -1.66 10.15 -3.29
C ILE A 266 -1.78 10.04 -1.78
N VAL A 267 -1.18 8.97 -1.22
CA VAL A 267 -0.90 8.82 0.20
C VAL A 267 0.60 8.51 0.37
N ASN A 268 1.24 9.10 1.37
CA ASN A 268 2.64 8.80 1.62
C ASN A 268 2.83 7.41 2.25
N GLN A 269 3.91 6.74 1.86
CA GLN A 269 4.49 5.63 2.63
C GLN A 269 5.67 6.19 3.43
N ALA A 270 5.65 6.01 4.75
CA ALA A 270 6.61 6.66 5.65
C ALA A 270 6.60 8.21 5.51
N GLY A 271 7.73 8.89 5.41
CA GLY A 271 7.80 10.32 5.10
C GLY A 271 7.87 11.24 6.31
N ASN A 272 8.11 10.72 7.52
CA ASN A 272 8.21 11.54 8.73
C ASN A 272 9.48 12.43 8.77
N GLN A 273 10.42 12.26 7.83
CA GLN A 273 11.51 13.21 7.54
C GLN A 273 11.08 14.17 6.45
N PHE A 274 10.61 13.65 5.31
CA PHE A 274 10.23 14.45 4.15
C PHE A 274 9.17 15.52 4.46
N THR A 275 8.13 15.15 5.21
CA THR A 275 7.03 16.06 5.54
C THR A 275 7.42 17.19 6.50
N THR A 276 8.61 17.16 7.08
CA THR A 276 9.17 18.27 7.88
C THR A 276 10.03 19.23 7.06
N ASP A 277 10.34 18.91 5.82
CA ASP A 277 11.11 19.77 4.92
C ASP A 277 10.20 20.70 4.13
N ILE A 278 10.39 22.01 4.28
CA ILE A 278 9.53 23.01 3.64
C ILE A 278 9.73 23.03 2.12
N GLY A 279 10.97 22.82 1.66
CA GLY A 279 11.31 22.83 0.24
C GLY A 279 10.66 21.67 -0.50
N GLY A 280 10.91 20.45 -0.04
CA GLY A 280 10.34 19.24 -0.63
C GLY A 280 8.81 19.24 -0.61
N MET A 281 8.22 19.61 0.53
CA MET A 281 6.76 19.70 0.65
C MET A 281 6.15 20.78 -0.26
N THR A 282 6.82 21.91 -0.44
CA THR A 282 6.33 22.96 -1.36
C THR A 282 6.31 22.48 -2.80
N VAL A 283 7.36 21.78 -3.24
CA VAL A 283 7.42 21.18 -4.59
C VAL A 283 6.33 20.11 -4.74
N LEU A 284 6.24 19.19 -3.80
CA LEU A 284 5.23 18.11 -3.83
C LEU A 284 3.82 18.66 -3.95
N LEU A 285 3.41 19.53 -3.01
CA LEU A 285 2.04 20.06 -2.96
C LEU A 285 1.73 20.96 -4.16
N GLY A 286 2.73 21.71 -4.64
CA GLY A 286 2.60 22.51 -5.85
C GLY A 286 2.32 21.65 -7.08
N GLU A 287 3.06 20.56 -7.26
CA GLU A 287 2.88 19.64 -8.38
C GLU A 287 1.53 18.90 -8.30
N LEU A 288 1.14 18.42 -7.11
CA LEU A 288 -0.17 17.79 -6.91
C LEU A 288 -1.31 18.76 -7.24
N LYS A 289 -1.21 20.03 -6.80
CA LYS A 289 -2.21 21.06 -7.11
C LYS A 289 -2.30 21.34 -8.62
N GLN A 290 -1.16 21.44 -9.28
CA GLN A 290 -1.12 21.64 -10.73
C GLN A 290 -1.79 20.50 -11.47
N ARG A 291 -1.63 19.26 -10.99
CA ARG A 291 -2.23 18.05 -11.58
C ARG A 291 -3.66 17.77 -11.14
N GLY A 292 -4.17 18.51 -10.17
CA GLY A 292 -5.52 18.29 -9.61
C GLY A 292 -5.65 16.99 -8.85
N LEU A 293 -4.59 16.59 -8.15
CA LEU A 293 -4.55 15.40 -7.27
C LEU A 293 -4.70 15.83 -5.82
N ALA A 294 -5.33 14.98 -5.01
CA ALA A 294 -5.39 15.15 -3.57
C ALA A 294 -4.15 14.57 -2.87
N PHE A 295 -3.91 15.01 -1.62
CA PHE A 295 -2.91 14.43 -0.74
C PHE A 295 -3.52 13.97 0.58
N VAL A 296 -3.37 12.68 0.89
CA VAL A 296 -3.69 12.11 2.19
C VAL A 296 -2.39 11.82 2.93
N GLU A 297 -2.21 12.46 4.08
CA GLU A 297 -1.01 12.29 4.88
C GLU A 297 -1.24 11.23 5.97
N ALA A 298 -0.33 10.25 6.06
CA ALA A 298 -0.39 9.15 7.00
C ALA A 298 0.94 8.96 7.76
N GLY A 299 0.88 8.76 9.07
CA GLY A 299 2.02 8.29 9.88
C GLY A 299 3.20 9.26 10.05
N THR A 300 3.01 10.56 9.83
CA THR A 300 4.12 11.54 9.81
C THR A 300 4.34 12.28 11.14
N GLY A 301 3.43 12.12 12.09
CA GLY A 301 3.52 12.77 13.42
C GLY A 301 3.17 14.26 13.42
N SER A 302 3.40 14.91 14.57
CA SER A 302 3.00 16.30 14.80
C SER A 302 3.91 17.37 14.17
N SER A 303 5.14 17.00 13.77
CA SER A 303 6.10 17.94 13.18
C SER A 303 5.89 18.15 11.68
N SER A 304 4.96 17.45 11.04
CA SER A 304 4.66 17.61 9.62
C SER A 304 4.15 19.01 9.29
N LEU A 305 4.62 19.54 8.17
CA LEU A 305 4.18 20.80 7.58
C LEU A 305 3.00 20.61 6.60
N GLY A 306 2.57 19.36 6.38
CA GLY A 306 1.57 19.00 5.37
C GLY A 306 0.30 19.84 5.45
N ALA A 307 -0.37 19.85 6.62
CA ALA A 307 -1.63 20.58 6.79
C ALA A 307 -1.51 22.09 6.55
N SER A 308 -0.44 22.73 7.06
CA SER A 308 -0.24 24.18 6.91
C SER A 308 0.06 24.58 5.48
N LEU A 309 0.91 23.82 4.79
CA LEU A 309 1.29 24.07 3.42
C LEU A 309 0.17 23.72 2.42
N ALA A 310 -0.56 22.62 2.66
CA ALA A 310 -1.74 22.27 1.85
C ALA A 310 -2.82 23.35 1.95
N LYS A 311 -3.07 23.89 3.15
CA LYS A 311 -3.97 25.03 3.35
C LYS A 311 -3.52 26.26 2.58
N ALA A 312 -2.22 26.60 2.62
CA ALA A 312 -1.66 27.73 1.89
C ALA A 312 -1.76 27.54 0.36
N ALA A 313 -1.57 26.31 -0.12
CA ALA A 313 -1.70 25.95 -1.54
C ALA A 313 -3.16 25.75 -1.97
N GLN A 314 -4.13 25.74 -1.06
CA GLN A 314 -5.53 25.36 -1.34
C GLN A 314 -5.60 24.00 -2.04
N LEU A 315 -4.88 23.01 -1.55
CA LEU A 315 -4.84 21.65 -2.05
C LEU A 315 -5.86 20.78 -1.29
N ASP A 316 -6.55 19.90 -2.00
CA ASP A 316 -7.37 18.85 -1.42
C ASP A 316 -6.52 17.94 -0.52
N TYR A 317 -6.77 17.99 0.79
CA TYR A 317 -5.90 17.40 1.78
C TYR A 317 -6.69 16.77 2.92
N ALA A 318 -6.19 15.64 3.40
CA ALA A 318 -6.62 15.04 4.66
C ALA A 318 -5.40 14.47 5.41
N LYS A 319 -5.52 14.31 6.73
CA LYS A 319 -4.50 13.66 7.56
C LYS A 319 -5.11 12.53 8.36
N ALA A 320 -4.47 11.36 8.32
CA ALA A 320 -4.89 10.22 9.12
C ALA A 320 -4.65 10.47 10.61
N ASN A 321 -5.68 10.17 11.41
CA ASN A 321 -5.65 10.25 12.86
C ASN A 321 -4.95 9.03 13.47
N VAL A 322 -5.26 7.84 12.95
CA VAL A 322 -4.77 6.54 13.44
C VAL A 322 -4.03 5.80 12.33
N VAL A 323 -2.89 5.21 12.66
CA VAL A 323 -2.09 4.39 11.72
C VAL A 323 -1.87 3.00 12.30
N ILE A 324 -2.46 2.01 11.64
CA ILE A 324 -2.34 0.60 11.99
C ILE A 324 -1.16 0.03 11.20
N SER A 325 0.03 0.10 11.81
CA SER A 325 1.29 -0.28 11.16
C SER A 325 1.50 -1.79 11.12
N ALA A 326 2.45 -2.21 10.29
CA ALA A 326 2.96 -3.58 10.30
C ALA A 326 3.57 -3.96 11.65
N GLY A 327 3.45 -5.24 12.06
CA GLY A 327 4.05 -5.76 13.28
C GLY A 327 3.24 -5.55 14.55
N LEU A 328 2.06 -4.95 14.50
CA LEU A 328 1.15 -4.89 15.64
C LEU A 328 0.58 -6.28 15.98
N SER A 329 0.41 -6.55 17.28
CA SER A 329 -0.35 -7.73 17.73
C SER A 329 -1.84 -7.57 17.39
N PRO A 330 -2.62 -8.66 17.31
CA PRO A 330 -4.05 -8.58 17.06
C PRO A 330 -4.78 -7.65 18.04
N GLU A 331 -4.39 -7.66 19.31
CA GLU A 331 -4.98 -6.81 20.36
C GLU A 331 -4.64 -5.32 20.16
N ALA A 332 -3.43 -5.03 19.65
CA ALA A 332 -3.03 -3.66 19.33
C ALA A 332 -3.76 -3.15 18.07
N VAL A 333 -4.10 -4.03 17.12
CA VAL A 333 -4.97 -3.69 15.99
C VAL A 333 -6.37 -3.35 16.48
N ASP A 334 -6.96 -4.20 17.35
CA ASP A 334 -8.28 -3.94 17.94
C ASP A 334 -8.29 -2.58 18.67
N ALA A 335 -7.30 -2.32 19.54
CA ALA A 335 -7.20 -1.05 20.27
C ALA A 335 -7.09 0.17 19.34
N ALA A 336 -6.39 0.07 18.22
CA ALA A 336 -6.28 1.15 17.24
C ALA A 336 -7.60 1.38 16.46
N LEU A 337 -8.35 0.32 16.19
CA LEU A 337 -9.68 0.41 15.59
C LEU A 337 -10.69 1.03 16.57
N ASP A 338 -10.63 0.66 17.86
CA ASP A 338 -11.44 1.28 18.92
C ASP A 338 -11.11 2.78 19.08
N GLU A 339 -9.82 3.15 19.02
CA GLU A 339 -9.39 4.55 19.06
C GLU A 339 -9.99 5.35 17.90
N LEU A 340 -10.05 4.76 16.70
CA LEU A 340 -10.65 5.39 15.52
C LEU A 340 -12.15 5.66 15.73
N VAL A 341 -12.88 4.72 16.31
CA VAL A 341 -14.30 4.85 16.66
C VAL A 341 -14.52 5.98 17.68
N GLU A 342 -13.73 5.99 18.75
CA GLU A 342 -13.85 7.03 19.79
C GLU A 342 -13.50 8.43 19.27
N MET A 343 -12.51 8.54 18.36
CA MET A 343 -12.22 9.80 17.68
C MET A 343 -13.38 10.25 16.80
N ALA A 344 -13.97 9.34 16.01
CA ALA A 344 -15.09 9.67 15.15
C ALA A 344 -16.30 10.15 15.96
N LYS A 345 -16.63 9.47 17.07
CA LYS A 345 -17.71 9.88 17.98
C LYS A 345 -17.49 11.26 18.60
N ARG A 346 -16.26 11.58 18.95
CA ARG A 346 -15.89 12.85 19.58
C ARG A 346 -15.85 14.01 18.58
N ASP A 347 -15.22 13.79 17.41
CA ASP A 347 -14.86 14.85 16.46
C ASP A 347 -15.76 14.88 15.21
N GLY A 348 -16.69 13.91 15.08
CA GLY A 348 -17.59 13.74 13.94
C GLY A 348 -16.97 13.05 12.73
N LEU A 349 -15.64 12.97 12.66
CA LEU A 349 -14.87 12.32 11.58
C LEU A 349 -13.55 11.79 12.12
N ALA A 350 -13.20 10.56 11.78
CA ALA A 350 -11.86 10.03 11.99
C ALA A 350 -11.35 9.29 10.75
N ILE A 351 -10.06 9.39 10.49
CA ILE A 351 -9.38 8.78 9.34
C ILE A 351 -8.33 7.81 9.84
N GLY A 352 -8.48 6.53 9.49
CA GLY A 352 -7.52 5.47 9.76
C GLY A 352 -6.80 5.02 8.49
N THR A 353 -5.51 4.71 8.64
CA THR A 353 -4.75 3.99 7.61
C THR A 353 -4.25 2.68 8.17
N ALA A 354 -4.31 1.62 7.38
CA ALA A 354 -3.86 0.29 7.78
C ALA A 354 -3.09 -0.38 6.64
N SER A 355 -2.14 -1.26 6.97
CA SER A 355 -1.42 -2.05 5.96
C SER A 355 -2.23 -3.29 5.58
N ALA A 356 -2.18 -3.69 4.30
CA ALA A 356 -2.80 -4.92 3.79
C ALA A 356 -2.06 -6.17 4.31
N LEU A 357 -2.25 -6.51 5.58
CA LEU A 357 -1.64 -7.64 6.27
C LEU A 357 -2.70 -8.63 6.78
N PRO A 358 -2.40 -9.92 6.88
CA PRO A 358 -3.37 -10.93 7.32
C PRO A 358 -4.01 -10.61 8.67
N THR A 359 -3.21 -10.18 9.66
CA THR A 359 -3.69 -9.82 11.01
C THR A 359 -4.63 -8.62 11.00
N VAL A 360 -4.40 -7.68 10.09
CA VAL A 360 -5.21 -6.47 9.93
C VAL A 360 -6.51 -6.80 9.19
N LEU A 361 -6.42 -7.44 8.01
CA LEU A 361 -7.59 -7.74 7.19
C LEU A 361 -8.60 -8.64 7.90
N GLN A 362 -8.14 -9.60 8.72
CA GLN A 362 -9.01 -10.46 9.53
C GLN A 362 -9.84 -9.70 10.57
N LYS A 363 -9.34 -8.55 11.05
CA LYS A 363 -10.01 -7.73 12.06
C LYS A 363 -10.96 -6.69 11.46
N ILE A 364 -10.63 -6.17 10.28
CA ILE A 364 -11.37 -5.05 9.67
C ILE A 364 -12.80 -5.45 9.28
N GLY A 365 -13.01 -6.64 8.67
CA GLY A 365 -14.34 -7.07 8.24
C GLY A 365 -15.35 -7.06 9.40
N PRO A 366 -15.13 -7.85 10.47
CA PRO A 366 -16.00 -7.85 11.64
C PRO A 366 -16.15 -6.47 12.31
N TRP A 367 -15.10 -5.66 12.33
CA TRP A 367 -15.14 -4.32 12.88
C TRP A 367 -16.05 -3.38 12.06
N ILE A 368 -16.04 -3.46 10.74
CA ILE A 368 -16.95 -2.67 9.88
C ILE A 368 -18.41 -3.02 10.18
N ASP A 369 -18.72 -4.31 10.37
CA ASP A 369 -20.06 -4.77 10.72
C ASP A 369 -20.56 -4.23 12.08
N GLU A 370 -19.65 -3.86 12.99
CA GLU A 370 -20.00 -3.24 14.28
C GLU A 370 -20.19 -1.72 14.17
N LEU A 371 -19.57 -1.02 13.20
CA LEU A 371 -19.68 0.44 13.07
C LEU A 371 -21.15 0.91 12.99
N GLU A 372 -21.97 0.26 12.17
CA GLU A 372 -23.38 0.61 12.01
C GLU A 372 -24.17 0.43 13.32
N LYS A 373 -23.86 -0.64 14.07
CA LYS A 373 -24.50 -0.91 15.37
C LYS A 373 -24.13 0.14 16.42
N GLU A 374 -22.95 0.71 16.30
CA GLU A 374 -22.45 1.80 17.13
C GLU A 374 -22.91 3.19 16.66
N GLY A 375 -23.69 3.25 15.58
CA GLY A 375 -24.23 4.49 15.02
C GLY A 375 -23.23 5.32 14.23
N LEU A 376 -22.17 4.68 13.69
CA LEU A 376 -21.19 5.32 12.79
C LEU A 376 -21.42 4.86 11.36
N ILE A 377 -20.92 5.65 10.40
CA ILE A 377 -20.92 5.30 8.99
C ILE A 377 -19.50 5.27 8.41
N LEU A 378 -19.24 4.23 7.63
CA LEU A 378 -18.02 4.15 6.82
C LEU A 378 -18.21 4.98 5.55
N VAL A 379 -17.24 5.82 5.22
CA VAL A 379 -17.28 6.67 4.02
C VAL A 379 -15.94 6.66 3.29
N PRO A 380 -15.92 6.89 1.97
CA PRO A 380 -14.68 6.97 1.19
C PRO A 380 -13.81 8.16 1.61
N ALA A 381 -12.48 8.02 1.49
CA ALA A 381 -11.51 9.01 1.96
C ALA A 381 -11.63 10.35 1.24
N SER A 382 -12.02 10.35 -0.02
CA SER A 382 -12.28 11.57 -0.76
C SER A 382 -13.35 12.46 -0.12
N SER A 383 -14.28 11.87 0.68
CA SER A 383 -15.32 12.62 1.41
C SER A 383 -14.78 13.42 2.60
N ALA A 384 -13.57 13.12 3.06
CA ALA A 384 -12.90 13.80 4.18
C ALA A 384 -11.89 14.85 3.73
N LEU A 385 -11.73 15.09 2.42
CA LEU A 385 -10.81 16.09 1.89
C LEU A 385 -11.34 17.50 2.17
N THR A 386 -10.44 18.40 2.59
CA THR A 386 -10.70 19.83 2.61
C THR A 386 -10.62 20.40 1.18
N PHE A 387 -11.38 21.43 0.88
CA PHE A 387 -11.41 22.15 -0.41
C PHE A 387 -11.95 21.37 -1.62
N LEU A 388 -12.38 20.11 -1.46
CA LEU A 388 -13.05 19.40 -2.54
C LEU A 388 -14.49 19.90 -2.66
N ASP A 389 -14.78 20.70 -3.70
CA ASP A 389 -16.13 21.11 -4.01
C ASP A 389 -16.90 19.93 -4.62
N ARG A 390 -17.97 19.48 -3.93
CA ARG A 390 -18.85 18.36 -4.31
C ARG A 390 -20.26 18.81 -4.55
#